data_bd63d0750ff87bc2ec3a3c460f0eaa9e
#
_entry.id   bd63d0750ff87bc2ec3a3c460f0eaa9e
#
_cell.length_a   1.000
_cell.length_b   1.000
_cell.length_c   1.000
_cell.angle_alpha   90.00
_cell.angle_beta   90.00
_cell.angle_gamma   90.00
#
_symmetry.space_group_name_H-M   'P 1'
#
loop_
_entity.id
_entity.type
_entity.pdbx_description
1 polymer ?
#
loop_
_entity_poly.entity_id
_entity_poly.type
_entity_poly.pdbx_seq_one_letter_code
_entity_poly.pdbx_strand_id
1 'polypeptide(L)'
;MTRLLRRLMLLSFLGHSFASFSQSNNDYVPCQEMPNLMQNFNADYRILIRFYTPTTGNTGGGRGGFGAPDAGVGSPEKRERLGKLYAGYIQKLEALNFNSLSQECKADYILFKRDLDEKVKLAAKEAAEYANIKPWIPFAEKIYALEKTRRRGKQPDAQKVAKEWFDITKEIKTMQGKLKDEKGISPDAVFEATESIADLKKAAGSVFEFYNGYDPMFTWWVPKPYKELDDALTAYSAAFKSKTADTKAVDKSGIVGQPVGREELVRQLNYEMISYTPEELIEIANKEFAWCDAEMLKATKEMGFGTDWKAALEKVKNTYVPAGKQPEAILKLYNESVDFLKKKDLITLPPLAEEVWGMRMMPPENQLVNPFFTGGADITISYPTNTMDEDDRLMSMRGNNPHFSRATVHHELLAGHNLQQFMNQRYRTYRTFGTPFWTEGWSLYWELLLWDLDFPQGPEDKIGMLFWHMHRCARIIFSLNYHMGKWTPQECIDFLVDRVGHERANAEGEVRRSFVGRYPPLYQLAYLTGGRQFYALHKELVGTGKMTNKQYHDAVMHLNAMPVEMVRAILTNQKLTKDFKTSWKFYKLPF
;
A
#
# COMPACT_ATOMS: atom_id res chain seq x y z
N MET A 1 -22.42 -12.70 -70.19
CA MET A 1 -23.30 -12.61 -69.01
C MET A 1 -22.78 -13.29 -67.73
N THR A 2 -21.57 -13.74 -67.66
CA THR A 2 -21.08 -14.56 -66.53
C THR A 2 -20.01 -13.89 -65.63
N ARG A 3 -19.54 -12.70 -65.95
CA ARG A 3 -18.57 -11.96 -65.08
C ARG A 3 -19.21 -10.83 -64.25
N LEU A 4 -20.39 -10.38 -64.60
CA LEU A 4 -21.10 -9.32 -63.82
C LEU A 4 -21.85 -9.91 -62.62
N LEU A 5 -22.38 -11.11 -62.74
CA LEU A 5 -23.10 -11.78 -61.63
C LEU A 5 -22.17 -12.22 -60.47
N ARG A 6 -20.87 -12.54 -60.77
CA ARG A 6 -19.91 -12.88 -59.72
C ARG A 6 -19.42 -11.67 -58.92
N ARG A 7 -19.45 -10.46 -59.44
CA ARG A 7 -19.08 -9.25 -58.70
C ARG A 7 -20.22 -8.72 -57.85
N LEU A 8 -21.45 -8.98 -58.19
CA LEU A 8 -22.61 -8.62 -57.35
C LEU A 8 -22.83 -9.57 -56.16
N MET A 9 -22.46 -10.86 -56.30
CA MET A 9 -22.51 -11.78 -55.15
C MET A 9 -21.37 -11.58 -54.14
N LEU A 10 -20.22 -11.04 -54.55
CA LEU A 10 -19.13 -10.70 -53.58
C LEU A 10 -19.39 -9.40 -52.82
N LEU A 11 -20.20 -8.48 -53.33
CA LEU A 11 -20.57 -7.26 -52.65
C LEU A 11 -21.74 -7.46 -51.67
N SER A 12 -22.58 -8.48 -51.82
CA SER A 12 -23.63 -8.81 -50.88
C SER A 12 -23.17 -9.58 -49.66
N PHE A 13 -21.98 -10.25 -49.71
CA PHE A 13 -21.38 -10.93 -48.54
C PHE A 13 -20.53 -10.02 -47.67
N LEU A 14 -20.08 -8.86 -48.17
CA LEU A 14 -19.36 -7.85 -47.37
C LEU A 14 -20.29 -6.88 -46.65
N GLY A 15 -21.56 -6.83 -47.00
CA GLY A 15 -22.56 -5.94 -46.38
C GLY A 15 -23.23 -6.53 -45.13
N HIS A 16 -23.09 -7.82 -44.83
CA HIS A 16 -23.77 -8.46 -43.69
C HIS A 16 -22.84 -8.76 -42.49
N SER A 17 -21.57 -8.46 -42.59
CA SER A 17 -20.61 -8.71 -41.51
C SER A 17 -20.32 -7.49 -40.61
N PHE A 18 -20.94 -6.34 -40.88
CA PHE A 18 -20.73 -5.11 -40.07
C PHE A 18 -21.94 -4.68 -39.24
N ALA A 19 -23.00 -5.49 -39.18
CA ALA A 19 -24.22 -5.12 -38.44
C ALA A 19 -24.36 -5.85 -37.09
N SER A 20 -23.32 -6.49 -36.55
CA SER A 20 -23.43 -7.26 -35.30
C SER A 20 -22.52 -6.78 -34.17
N PHE A 21 -21.92 -5.59 -34.28
CA PHE A 21 -21.14 -5.00 -33.19
C PHE A 21 -21.63 -3.59 -32.84
N SER A 22 -22.90 -3.48 -32.49
CA SER A 22 -23.40 -2.26 -31.82
C SER A 22 -24.69 -2.58 -31.09
N GLN A 23 -24.61 -3.28 -30.02
CA GLN A 23 -25.51 -3.17 -28.88
C GLN A 23 -24.70 -3.40 -27.59
N SER A 24 -23.78 -2.48 -27.30
CA SER A 24 -23.51 -2.16 -25.93
C SER A 24 -24.48 -1.01 -25.59
N ASN A 25 -25.55 -1.32 -24.90
CA ASN A 25 -26.29 -0.33 -24.14
C ASN A 25 -25.31 0.24 -23.12
N ASN A 26 -24.67 1.31 -23.45
CA ASN A 26 -23.92 2.10 -22.51
C ASN A 26 -24.38 3.55 -22.62
N ASP A 27 -25.36 3.90 -21.81
CA ASP A 27 -25.56 5.26 -21.31
C ASP A 27 -24.37 5.72 -20.41
N TYR A 28 -23.23 5.06 -20.54
CA TYR A 28 -22.01 5.37 -19.82
C TYR A 28 -21.33 6.57 -20.51
N VAL A 29 -21.59 7.76 -19.97
CA VAL A 29 -20.85 8.97 -20.34
C VAL A 29 -19.57 8.99 -19.48
N PRO A 30 -18.39 8.70 -20.06
CA PRO A 30 -17.15 8.76 -19.30
C PRO A 30 -16.96 10.18 -18.77
N CYS A 31 -16.39 10.28 -17.57
CA CYS A 31 -15.97 11.56 -17.03
C CYS A 31 -14.96 12.22 -17.98
N GLN A 32 -15.23 13.45 -18.41
CA GLN A 32 -14.37 14.19 -19.36
C GLN A 32 -13.64 15.34 -18.69
N GLU A 33 -14.24 15.99 -17.71
CA GLU A 33 -13.72 17.22 -17.09
C GLU A 33 -12.58 16.93 -16.11
N MET A 34 -12.71 15.88 -15.31
CA MET A 34 -11.76 15.54 -14.26
C MET A 34 -10.43 14.94 -14.74
N PRO A 35 -10.38 14.07 -15.78
CA PRO A 35 -9.14 13.43 -16.21
C PRO A 35 -8.00 14.41 -16.51
N ASN A 36 -8.30 15.46 -17.30
CA ASN A 36 -7.28 16.45 -17.66
C ASN A 36 -6.77 17.24 -16.45
N LEU A 37 -7.68 17.63 -15.54
CA LEU A 37 -7.30 18.34 -14.33
C LEU A 37 -6.39 17.51 -13.43
N MET A 38 -6.73 16.24 -13.24
CA MET A 38 -5.96 15.31 -12.41
C MET A 38 -4.63 14.92 -13.04
N GLN A 39 -4.60 14.67 -14.35
CA GLN A 39 -3.36 14.38 -15.08
C GLN A 39 -2.38 15.56 -15.03
N ASN A 40 -2.88 16.77 -15.25
CA ASN A 40 -2.06 17.98 -15.14
C ASN A 40 -1.50 18.18 -13.73
N PHE A 41 -2.34 17.96 -12.70
CA PHE A 41 -1.85 17.99 -11.32
C PHE A 41 -0.73 16.97 -11.09
N ASN A 42 -0.93 15.71 -11.50
CA ASN A 42 0.05 14.66 -11.32
C ASN A 42 1.36 14.97 -12.09
N ALA A 43 1.26 15.53 -13.29
CA ALA A 43 2.43 15.97 -14.06
C ALA A 43 3.18 17.10 -13.35
N ASP A 44 2.49 18.17 -12.94
CA ASP A 44 3.07 19.31 -12.24
C ASP A 44 3.70 18.90 -10.90
N TYR A 45 3.00 18.05 -10.13
CA TYR A 45 3.50 17.49 -8.87
C TYR A 45 4.80 16.70 -9.08
N ARG A 46 4.82 15.75 -10.04
CA ARG A 46 6.00 14.95 -10.35
C ARG A 46 7.19 15.80 -10.80
N ILE A 47 6.94 16.83 -11.60
CA ILE A 47 7.99 17.75 -12.05
C ILE A 47 8.58 18.51 -10.87
N LEU A 48 7.75 19.01 -9.94
CA LEU A 48 8.23 19.69 -8.74
C LEU A 48 9.01 18.73 -7.83
N ILE A 49 8.50 17.54 -7.57
CA ILE A 49 9.23 16.54 -6.76
C ILE A 49 10.59 16.23 -7.40
N ARG A 50 10.62 15.94 -8.71
CA ARG A 50 11.88 15.69 -9.43
C ARG A 50 12.85 16.86 -9.33
N PHE A 51 12.36 18.09 -9.42
CA PHE A 51 13.20 19.29 -9.35
C PHE A 51 13.87 19.46 -7.98
N TYR A 52 13.22 19.01 -6.91
CA TYR A 52 13.74 19.06 -5.54
C TYR A 52 14.39 17.74 -5.07
N THR A 53 14.44 16.72 -5.91
CA THR A 53 15.14 15.46 -5.61
C THR A 53 16.58 15.58 -6.10
N PRO A 54 17.59 15.51 -5.21
CA PRO A 54 18.98 15.49 -5.61
C PRO A 54 19.27 14.24 -6.44
N THR A 55 19.84 14.39 -7.61
CA THR A 55 20.36 13.27 -8.39
C THR A 55 21.78 13.00 -7.92
N THR A 56 21.98 12.02 -7.07
CA THR A 56 23.29 11.41 -6.84
C THR A 56 23.55 10.40 -7.97
N GLY A 57 24.76 10.39 -8.51
CA GLY A 57 25.12 9.75 -9.79
C GLY A 57 24.91 8.23 -9.92
N ASN A 58 24.20 7.59 -9.01
CA ASN A 58 24.02 6.13 -9.01
C ASN A 58 22.58 5.67 -8.70
N THR A 59 21.59 6.50 -8.92
CA THR A 59 20.21 6.02 -8.94
C THR A 59 19.91 5.42 -10.31
N GLY A 60 20.38 4.20 -10.54
CA GLY A 60 19.86 3.37 -11.59
C GLY A 60 18.34 3.33 -11.44
N GLY A 61 17.62 3.82 -12.46
CA GLY A 61 16.17 3.89 -12.46
C GLY A 61 15.55 2.50 -12.24
N GLY A 62 15.32 2.15 -10.99
CA GLY A 62 14.52 1.01 -10.60
C GLY A 62 13.08 1.27 -11.03
N ARG A 63 12.67 0.69 -12.15
CA ARG A 63 11.27 0.60 -12.53
C ARG A 63 10.53 -0.26 -11.49
N GLY A 64 9.59 0.34 -10.79
CA GLY A 64 8.46 -0.40 -10.24
C GLY A 64 8.71 -1.02 -8.86
N GLY A 65 8.71 -0.20 -7.81
CA GLY A 65 8.33 -0.63 -6.48
C GLY A 65 7.17 0.26 -6.01
N PHE A 66 6.25 -0.28 -5.24
CA PHE A 66 5.21 0.48 -4.51
C PHE A 66 5.82 1.36 -3.39
N GLY A 67 7.02 1.87 -3.58
CA GLY A 67 7.58 2.90 -2.74
C GLY A 67 7.08 4.25 -3.25
N ALA A 68 6.59 5.10 -2.36
CA ALA A 68 6.42 6.50 -2.67
C ALA A 68 7.74 7.01 -3.31
N PRO A 69 7.68 7.79 -4.41
CA PRO A 69 8.88 8.35 -4.99
C PRO A 69 9.64 9.06 -3.87
N ASP A 70 10.98 8.87 -3.82
CA ASP A 70 11.83 9.54 -2.84
C ASP A 70 11.37 11.00 -2.78
N ALA A 71 10.87 11.40 -1.60
CA ALA A 71 10.19 12.68 -1.45
C ALA A 71 11.10 13.88 -1.74
N GLY A 72 12.36 13.63 -2.09
CA GLY A 72 13.36 14.67 -2.34
C GLY A 72 13.71 15.44 -1.07
N VAL A 73 14.57 16.44 -1.22
CA VAL A 73 14.99 17.27 -0.09
C VAL A 73 13.80 18.06 0.48
N GLY A 74 13.52 17.90 1.78
CA GLY A 74 12.45 18.57 2.51
C GLY A 74 12.71 20.05 2.82
N SER A 75 13.18 20.83 1.83
CA SER A 75 13.51 22.24 2.03
C SER A 75 12.25 23.12 2.24
N PRO A 76 12.34 24.22 3.00
CA PRO A 76 11.24 25.17 3.14
C PRO A 76 10.71 25.68 1.80
N GLU A 77 11.60 25.90 0.81
CA GLU A 77 11.22 26.31 -0.54
C GLU A 77 10.33 25.28 -1.23
N LYS A 78 10.66 23.99 -1.12
CA LYS A 78 9.84 22.90 -1.68
C LYS A 78 8.44 22.91 -1.08
N ARG A 79 8.34 23.00 0.27
CA ARG A 79 7.04 23.04 0.96
C ARG A 79 6.20 24.23 0.49
N GLU A 80 6.78 25.42 0.39
CA GLU A 80 6.07 26.60 -0.14
C GLU A 80 5.57 26.40 -1.58
N ARG A 81 6.42 25.84 -2.44
CA ARG A 81 6.06 25.60 -3.85
C ARG A 81 4.95 24.56 -4.00
N LEU A 82 4.99 23.49 -3.20
CA LEU A 82 3.93 22.48 -3.18
C LEU A 82 2.62 23.07 -2.63
N GLY A 83 2.68 23.88 -1.56
CA GLY A 83 1.50 24.58 -1.05
C GLY A 83 0.83 25.47 -2.11
N LYS A 84 1.62 26.22 -2.90
CA LYS A 84 1.11 27.01 -4.04
C LYS A 84 0.48 26.14 -5.13
N LEU A 85 1.07 24.97 -5.40
CA LEU A 85 0.49 24.01 -6.34
C LEU A 85 -0.88 23.53 -5.86
N TYR A 86 -0.98 23.07 -4.61
CA TYR A 86 -2.23 22.57 -4.04
C TYR A 86 -3.33 23.63 -4.07
N ALA A 87 -3.03 24.84 -3.60
CA ALA A 87 -3.99 25.95 -3.62
C ALA A 87 -4.47 26.29 -5.03
N GLY A 88 -3.57 26.32 -6.01
CA GLY A 88 -3.94 26.59 -7.40
C GLY A 88 -4.84 25.51 -8.01
N TYR A 89 -4.64 24.23 -7.64
CA TYR A 89 -5.51 23.16 -8.12
C TYR A 89 -6.85 23.08 -7.37
N ILE A 90 -6.90 23.48 -6.10
CA ILE A 90 -8.16 23.66 -5.37
C ILE A 90 -9.01 24.74 -6.06
N GLN A 91 -8.44 25.89 -6.41
CA GLN A 91 -9.14 26.94 -7.14
C GLN A 91 -9.69 26.47 -8.49
N LYS A 92 -8.88 25.73 -9.28
CA LYS A 92 -9.32 25.16 -10.56
C LYS A 92 -10.48 24.17 -10.37
N LEU A 93 -10.41 23.34 -9.34
CA LEU A 93 -11.43 22.36 -9.02
C LEU A 93 -12.75 23.05 -8.60
N GLU A 94 -12.65 24.08 -7.75
CA GLU A 94 -13.82 24.81 -7.25
C GLU A 94 -14.54 25.63 -8.32
N ALA A 95 -13.84 26.00 -9.39
CA ALA A 95 -14.40 26.66 -10.56
C ALA A 95 -15.30 25.75 -11.42
N LEU A 96 -15.22 24.42 -11.24
CA LEU A 96 -16.10 23.49 -11.95
C LEU A 96 -17.53 23.54 -11.40
N ASN A 97 -18.51 23.49 -12.31
CA ASN A 97 -19.92 23.33 -11.91
C ASN A 97 -20.19 21.88 -11.52
N PHE A 98 -20.08 21.56 -10.23
CA PHE A 98 -20.29 20.21 -9.71
C PHE A 98 -21.60 19.57 -10.15
N ASN A 99 -22.70 20.34 -10.23
CA ASN A 99 -24.01 19.79 -10.54
C ASN A 99 -24.14 19.32 -12.00
N SER A 100 -23.37 19.90 -12.91
CA SER A 100 -23.33 19.50 -14.33
C SER A 100 -22.45 18.29 -14.62
N LEU A 101 -21.62 17.87 -13.65
CA LEU A 101 -20.72 16.74 -13.82
C LEU A 101 -21.50 15.41 -13.92
N SER A 102 -20.97 14.46 -14.68
CA SER A 102 -21.43 13.08 -14.68
C SER A 102 -21.25 12.45 -13.31
N GLN A 103 -21.93 11.32 -13.04
CA GLN A 103 -21.82 10.62 -11.76
C GLN A 103 -20.37 10.22 -11.43
N GLU A 104 -19.63 9.73 -12.41
CA GLU A 104 -18.23 9.36 -12.26
C GLU A 104 -17.34 10.58 -12.01
N CYS A 105 -17.56 11.67 -12.74
CA CYS A 105 -16.85 12.93 -12.50
C CYS A 105 -17.12 13.53 -11.10
N LYS A 106 -18.35 13.37 -10.59
CA LYS A 106 -18.66 13.80 -9.20
C LYS A 106 -17.87 13.02 -8.17
N ALA A 107 -17.74 11.71 -8.36
CA ALA A 107 -16.89 10.88 -7.50
C ALA A 107 -15.43 11.31 -7.58
N ASP A 108 -14.90 11.52 -8.79
CA ASP A 108 -13.53 11.99 -9.00
C ASP A 108 -13.30 13.38 -8.39
N TYR A 109 -14.27 14.29 -8.50
CA TYR A 109 -14.22 15.62 -7.85
C TYR A 109 -14.09 15.51 -6.34
N ILE A 110 -14.95 14.70 -5.70
CA ILE A 110 -14.96 14.49 -4.25
C ILE A 110 -13.62 13.91 -3.78
N LEU A 111 -13.12 12.89 -4.47
CA LEU A 111 -11.87 12.23 -4.11
C LEU A 111 -10.66 13.13 -4.35
N PHE A 112 -10.62 13.85 -5.44
CA PHE A 112 -9.52 14.77 -5.74
C PHE A 112 -9.49 15.95 -4.77
N LYS A 113 -10.67 16.49 -4.39
CA LYS A 113 -10.76 17.51 -3.34
C LYS A 113 -10.25 16.97 -2.01
N ARG A 114 -10.70 15.80 -1.60
CA ARG A 114 -10.23 15.12 -0.38
C ARG A 114 -8.70 15.00 -0.34
N ASP A 115 -8.10 14.55 -1.44
CA ASP A 115 -6.66 14.34 -1.53
C ASP A 115 -5.88 15.66 -1.52
N LEU A 116 -6.39 16.71 -2.16
CA LEU A 116 -5.79 18.04 -2.08
C LEU A 116 -5.88 18.65 -0.68
N ASP A 117 -7.04 18.53 -0.03
CA ASP A 117 -7.25 19.01 1.35
C ASP A 117 -6.31 18.29 2.33
N GLU A 118 -6.13 16.97 2.17
CA GLU A 118 -5.19 16.18 2.97
C GLU A 118 -3.73 16.62 2.73
N LYS A 119 -3.33 16.85 1.48
CA LYS A 119 -1.99 17.37 1.16
C LYS A 119 -1.72 18.73 1.79
N VAL A 120 -2.70 19.62 1.81
CA VAL A 120 -2.58 20.91 2.48
C VAL A 120 -2.41 20.73 3.99
N LYS A 121 -3.19 19.85 4.60
CA LYS A 121 -3.12 19.55 6.03
C LYS A 121 -1.78 18.94 6.41
N LEU A 122 -1.31 17.95 5.66
CA LEU A 122 -0.01 17.31 5.90
C LEU A 122 1.14 18.29 5.72
N ALA A 123 1.10 19.15 4.69
CA ALA A 123 2.12 20.19 4.50
C ALA A 123 2.16 21.20 5.66
N ALA A 124 1.00 21.53 6.24
CA ALA A 124 0.94 22.39 7.42
C ALA A 124 1.54 21.70 8.66
N LYS A 125 1.27 20.40 8.85
CA LYS A 125 1.86 19.59 9.92
C LYS A 125 3.39 19.52 9.77
N GLU A 126 3.89 19.15 8.61
CA GLU A 126 5.34 19.10 8.29
C GLU A 126 6.02 20.47 8.52
N ALA A 127 5.34 21.58 8.19
CA ALA A 127 5.87 22.91 8.44
C ALA A 127 5.99 23.22 9.93
N ALA A 128 5.00 22.80 10.74
CA ALA A 128 5.04 22.95 12.19
C ALA A 128 6.13 22.09 12.83
N GLU A 129 6.26 20.83 12.42
CA GLU A 129 7.31 19.91 12.87
C GLU A 129 8.71 20.46 12.54
N TYR A 130 8.91 20.92 11.30
CA TYR A 130 10.16 21.58 10.90
C TYR A 130 10.46 22.85 11.74
N ALA A 131 9.45 23.66 12.06
CA ALA A 131 9.64 24.84 12.91
C ALA A 131 10.17 24.47 14.30
N ASN A 132 9.73 23.36 14.85
CA ASN A 132 10.19 22.86 16.16
C ASN A 132 11.66 22.43 16.15
N ILE A 133 12.15 21.88 15.02
CA ILE A 133 13.54 21.42 14.92
C ILE A 133 14.48 22.47 14.30
N LYS A 134 13.96 23.53 13.69
CA LYS A 134 14.76 24.60 13.05
C LYS A 134 15.86 25.17 13.97
N PRO A 135 15.65 25.40 15.29
CA PRO A 135 16.69 25.85 16.18
C PRO A 135 17.89 24.89 16.30
N TRP A 136 17.69 23.61 16.02
CA TRP A 136 18.72 22.57 16.06
C TRP A 136 19.51 22.44 14.76
N ILE A 137 19.01 22.98 13.66
CA ILE A 137 19.65 22.95 12.33
C ILE A 137 19.80 24.37 11.74
N PRO A 138 20.36 25.36 12.47
CA PRO A 138 20.42 26.76 12.02
C PRO A 138 21.24 26.93 10.71
N PHE A 139 22.11 25.99 10.42
CA PHE A 139 22.95 25.95 9.20
C PHE A 139 22.20 25.43 7.95
N ALA A 140 20.98 24.91 8.08
CA ALA A 140 20.28 24.22 7.00
C ALA A 140 20.06 25.12 5.75
N GLU A 141 19.69 26.38 5.96
CA GLU A 141 19.41 27.31 4.85
C GLU A 141 20.64 27.57 3.97
N LYS A 142 21.87 27.55 4.52
CA LYS A 142 23.11 27.70 3.75
C LYS A 142 23.32 26.53 2.80
N ILE A 143 23.11 25.28 3.29
CA ILE A 143 23.24 24.07 2.48
C ILE A 143 22.18 24.05 1.37
N TYR A 144 20.92 24.37 1.69
CA TYR A 144 19.85 24.43 0.68
C TYR A 144 20.06 25.55 -0.36
N ALA A 145 20.62 26.69 0.03
CA ALA A 145 20.94 27.78 -0.91
C ALA A 145 21.99 27.35 -1.93
N LEU A 146 23.01 26.63 -1.51
CA LEU A 146 24.05 26.10 -2.39
C LEU A 146 23.49 25.02 -3.33
N GLU A 147 22.70 24.10 -2.82
CA GLU A 147 22.02 23.09 -3.62
C GLU A 147 21.08 23.72 -4.66
N LYS A 148 20.34 24.76 -4.29
CA LYS A 148 19.51 25.55 -5.21
C LYS A 148 20.34 26.16 -6.36
N THR A 149 21.53 26.68 -6.06
CA THR A 149 22.44 27.22 -7.05
C THR A 149 22.92 26.13 -8.00
N ARG A 150 23.28 24.97 -7.49
CA ARG A 150 23.70 23.80 -8.26
C ARG A 150 22.64 23.34 -9.27
N ARG A 151 21.34 23.35 -8.91
CA ARG A 151 20.24 22.92 -9.82
C ARG A 151 20.27 23.62 -11.19
N ARG A 152 20.87 24.79 -11.29
CA ARG A 152 21.02 25.55 -12.54
C ARG A 152 22.44 25.51 -13.08
N GLY A 153 23.32 24.69 -12.51
CA GLY A 153 24.70 24.56 -12.94
C GLY A 153 25.53 25.86 -12.77
N LYS A 154 25.09 26.76 -11.87
CA LYS A 154 25.86 27.95 -11.57
C LYS A 154 27.14 27.55 -10.85
N GLN A 155 28.29 27.96 -11.41
CA GLN A 155 29.59 27.70 -10.83
C GLN A 155 29.75 28.48 -9.51
N PRO A 156 29.99 27.77 -8.37
CA PRO A 156 30.21 28.42 -7.09
C PRO A 156 31.65 28.89 -6.96
N ASP A 157 31.88 29.87 -6.08
CA ASP A 157 33.22 30.18 -5.60
C ASP A 157 33.71 29.07 -4.66
N ALA A 158 34.63 28.27 -5.14
CA ALA A 158 35.09 27.06 -4.42
C ALA A 158 35.72 27.35 -3.06
N GLN A 159 36.44 28.48 -2.91
CA GLN A 159 37.02 28.88 -1.61
C GLN A 159 35.93 29.26 -0.62
N LYS A 160 34.91 29.99 -1.08
CA LYS A 160 33.76 30.35 -0.22
C LYS A 160 32.98 29.10 0.21
N VAL A 161 32.73 28.17 -0.70
CA VAL A 161 32.07 26.89 -0.36
C VAL A 161 32.86 26.11 0.68
N ALA A 162 34.17 25.97 0.47
CA ALA A 162 35.04 25.26 1.41
C ALA A 162 35.02 25.92 2.79
N LYS A 163 35.09 27.25 2.85
CA LYS A 163 35.00 28.01 4.11
C LYS A 163 33.66 27.84 4.77
N GLU A 164 32.57 27.96 4.02
CA GLU A 164 31.19 27.84 4.54
C GLU A 164 30.96 26.44 5.11
N TRP A 165 31.37 25.37 4.43
CA TRP A 165 31.23 24.00 4.93
C TRP A 165 32.09 23.73 6.16
N PHE A 166 33.27 24.32 6.23
CA PHE A 166 34.08 24.28 7.43
C PHE A 166 33.41 25.00 8.62
N ASP A 167 32.82 26.18 8.37
CA ASP A 167 32.10 26.94 9.40
C ASP A 167 30.83 26.19 9.85
N ILE A 168 30.08 25.60 8.93
CA ILE A 168 28.92 24.74 9.24
C ILE A 168 29.34 23.55 10.09
N THR A 169 30.47 22.89 9.76
CA THR A 169 30.99 21.78 10.55
C THR A 169 31.25 22.17 12.01
N LYS A 170 31.78 23.37 12.26
CA LYS A 170 31.95 23.90 13.62
C LYS A 170 30.61 24.19 14.31
N GLU A 171 29.67 24.75 13.56
CA GLU A 171 28.32 25.05 14.05
C GLU A 171 27.61 23.73 14.47
N ILE A 172 27.70 22.66 13.65
CA ILE A 172 27.17 21.33 13.97
C ILE A 172 27.78 20.80 15.29
N LYS A 173 29.11 20.87 15.47
CA LYS A 173 29.78 20.42 16.70
C LYS A 173 29.30 21.20 17.92
N THR A 174 29.04 22.50 17.77
CA THR A 174 28.47 23.34 18.82
C THR A 174 27.05 22.90 19.18
N MET A 175 26.21 22.65 18.16
CA MET A 175 24.84 22.16 18.35
C MET A 175 24.82 20.76 18.97
N GLN A 176 25.74 19.88 18.56
CA GLN A 176 25.90 18.56 19.16
C GLN A 176 26.29 18.63 20.66
N GLY A 177 27.12 19.62 21.01
CA GLY A 177 27.43 19.90 22.43
C GLY A 177 26.18 20.30 23.23
N LYS A 178 25.37 21.24 22.70
CA LYS A 178 24.09 21.65 23.32
C LYS A 178 23.12 20.47 23.44
N LEU A 179 23.05 19.61 22.40
CA LEU A 179 22.17 18.45 22.38
C LEU A 179 22.47 17.47 23.53
N LYS A 180 23.74 17.34 23.97
CA LYS A 180 24.11 16.45 25.09
C LYS A 180 23.38 16.82 26.38
N ASP A 181 23.25 18.14 26.65
CA ASP A 181 22.70 18.66 27.88
C ASP A 181 21.17 18.77 27.82
N GLU A 182 20.59 18.63 26.61
CA GLU A 182 19.15 18.74 26.40
C GLU A 182 18.42 17.49 26.91
N LYS A 183 17.35 17.72 27.71
CA LYS A 183 16.49 16.67 28.24
C LYS A 183 15.07 16.86 27.70
N GLY A 184 14.41 15.76 27.36
CA GLY A 184 12.99 15.79 27.00
C GLY A 184 12.70 16.09 25.53
N ILE A 185 13.62 15.81 24.62
CA ILE A 185 13.32 15.82 23.17
C ILE A 185 12.33 14.70 22.88
N SER A 186 11.20 15.06 22.28
CA SER A 186 10.18 14.06 21.94
C SER A 186 10.66 13.10 20.84
N PRO A 187 10.19 11.86 20.79
CA PRO A 187 10.51 10.92 19.72
C PRO A 187 10.22 11.49 18.31
N ASP A 188 9.12 12.23 18.16
CA ASP A 188 8.76 12.88 16.90
C ASP A 188 9.79 13.94 16.48
N ALA A 189 10.24 14.77 17.44
CA ALA A 189 11.29 15.75 17.17
C ALA A 189 12.63 15.09 16.81
N VAL A 190 12.97 13.96 17.43
CA VAL A 190 14.16 13.17 17.04
C VAL A 190 14.01 12.61 15.65
N PHE A 191 12.86 12.06 15.30
CA PHE A 191 12.58 11.53 13.96
C PHE A 191 12.72 12.65 12.92
N GLU A 192 12.03 13.77 13.10
CA GLU A 192 12.06 14.92 12.18
C GLU A 192 13.47 15.51 12.04
N ALA A 193 14.22 15.63 13.14
CA ALA A 193 15.59 16.10 13.10
C ALA A 193 16.51 15.16 12.30
N THR A 194 16.36 13.84 12.49
CA THR A 194 17.18 12.85 11.77
C THR A 194 16.86 12.81 10.28
N GLU A 195 15.60 12.92 9.89
CA GLU A 195 15.18 13.02 8.49
C GLU A 195 15.68 14.32 7.84
N SER A 196 15.53 15.46 8.54
CA SER A 196 16.06 16.74 8.05
C SER A 196 17.57 16.73 7.88
N ILE A 197 18.32 16.10 8.79
CA ILE A 197 19.78 15.94 8.66
C ILE A 197 20.12 15.04 7.46
N ALA A 198 19.36 13.96 7.24
CA ALA A 198 19.55 13.10 6.07
C ALA A 198 19.31 13.86 4.76
N ASP A 199 18.32 14.74 4.71
CA ASP A 199 18.06 15.62 3.57
C ASP A 199 19.19 16.62 3.34
N LEU A 200 19.75 17.19 4.41
CA LEU A 200 20.92 18.07 4.31
C LEU A 200 22.14 17.32 3.77
N LYS A 201 22.36 16.07 4.18
CA LYS A 201 23.42 15.23 3.61
C LYS A 201 23.23 15.00 2.13
N LYS A 202 21.99 14.65 1.69
CA LYS A 202 21.65 14.48 0.28
C LYS A 202 21.90 15.79 -0.50
N ALA A 203 21.51 16.93 0.06
CA ALA A 203 21.70 18.24 -0.57
C ALA A 203 23.20 18.58 -0.74
N ALA A 204 24.00 18.44 0.32
CA ALA A 204 25.44 18.66 0.27
C ALA A 204 26.13 17.69 -0.70
N GLY A 205 25.76 16.39 -0.63
CA GLY A 205 26.28 15.34 -1.52
C GLY A 205 26.02 15.66 -2.98
N SER A 206 24.82 16.12 -3.32
CA SER A 206 24.48 16.48 -4.71
C SER A 206 25.30 17.67 -5.25
N VAL A 207 25.67 18.61 -4.39
CA VAL A 207 26.58 19.72 -4.76
C VAL A 207 27.99 19.18 -4.96
N PHE A 208 28.47 18.37 -4.04
CA PHE A 208 29.81 17.81 -4.12
C PHE A 208 29.99 16.94 -5.37
N GLU A 209 29.11 15.99 -5.62
CA GLU A 209 29.16 15.09 -6.77
C GLU A 209 29.06 15.83 -8.11
N PHE A 210 28.32 16.94 -8.15
CA PHE A 210 28.15 17.69 -9.38
C PHE A 210 29.43 18.43 -9.82
N TYR A 211 30.18 19.00 -8.89
CA TYR A 211 31.35 19.82 -9.22
C TYR A 211 32.69 19.08 -9.05
N ASN A 212 32.79 18.14 -8.11
CA ASN A 212 34.02 17.43 -7.81
C ASN A 212 34.46 16.55 -9.00
N GLY A 213 35.71 16.73 -9.44
CA GLY A 213 36.26 16.04 -10.61
C GLY A 213 36.01 16.79 -11.93
N TYR A 214 35.10 17.77 -11.97
CA TYR A 214 34.80 18.59 -13.15
C TYR A 214 35.31 20.03 -13.03
N ASP A 215 35.18 20.63 -11.86
CA ASP A 215 35.71 21.97 -11.57
C ASP A 215 37.05 21.83 -10.85
N PRO A 216 38.20 22.26 -11.44
CA PRO A 216 39.51 22.10 -10.82
C PRO A 216 39.64 22.81 -9.48
N MET A 217 39.06 24.02 -9.33
CA MET A 217 39.13 24.76 -8.08
C MET A 217 38.26 24.15 -7.00
N PHE A 218 37.08 23.68 -7.38
CA PHE A 218 36.20 22.94 -6.46
C PHE A 218 36.87 21.64 -6.00
N THR A 219 37.42 20.86 -6.91
CA THR A 219 38.15 19.62 -6.63
C THR A 219 39.38 19.85 -5.74
N TRP A 220 40.01 21.01 -5.83
CA TRP A 220 41.14 21.38 -4.97
C TRP A 220 40.72 21.81 -3.55
N TRP A 221 39.67 22.62 -3.42
CA TRP A 221 39.31 23.26 -2.15
C TRP A 221 38.33 22.46 -1.30
N VAL A 222 37.39 21.76 -1.91
CA VAL A 222 36.16 21.32 -1.24
C VAL A 222 36.18 19.90 -0.70
N PRO A 223 36.93 18.90 -1.22
CA PRO A 223 36.83 17.52 -0.79
C PRO A 223 37.02 17.29 0.72
N LYS A 224 38.02 17.95 1.32
CA LYS A 224 38.26 17.81 2.76
C LYS A 224 37.15 18.46 3.60
N PRO A 225 36.75 19.73 3.38
CA PRO A 225 35.59 20.32 4.06
C PRO A 225 34.29 19.53 3.87
N TYR A 226 34.05 18.96 2.69
CA TYR A 226 32.89 18.10 2.45
C TYR A 226 32.90 16.86 3.32
N LYS A 227 34.02 16.15 3.34
CA LYS A 227 34.15 14.94 4.19
C LYS A 227 33.91 15.26 5.66
N GLU A 228 34.50 16.34 6.16
CA GLU A 228 34.31 16.78 7.55
C GLU A 228 32.87 17.17 7.85
N LEU A 229 32.16 17.79 6.90
CA LEU A 229 30.75 18.13 7.00
C LEU A 229 29.87 16.87 7.02
N ASP A 230 30.11 15.93 6.10
CA ASP A 230 29.35 14.68 6.01
C ASP A 230 29.51 13.83 7.27
N ASP A 231 30.75 13.71 7.76
CA ASP A 231 31.06 13.02 9.02
C ASP A 231 30.36 13.70 10.22
N ALA A 232 30.35 15.04 10.26
CA ALA A 232 29.70 15.80 11.34
C ALA A 232 28.17 15.66 11.30
N LEU A 233 27.55 15.72 10.14
CA LEU A 233 26.10 15.48 9.97
C LEU A 233 25.74 14.05 10.39
N THR A 234 26.57 13.06 10.04
CA THR A 234 26.37 11.66 10.45
C THR A 234 26.41 11.51 11.97
N ALA A 235 27.44 12.09 12.60
CA ALA A 235 27.58 12.05 14.06
C ALA A 235 26.45 12.81 14.77
N TYR A 236 25.95 13.89 14.17
CA TYR A 236 24.86 14.68 14.71
C TYR A 236 23.52 13.92 14.66
N SER A 237 23.24 13.25 13.52
CA SER A 237 22.08 12.35 13.40
C SER A 237 22.12 11.22 14.45
N ALA A 238 23.30 10.59 14.63
CA ALA A 238 23.49 9.57 15.66
C ALA A 238 23.26 10.11 17.07
N ALA A 239 23.68 11.35 17.36
CA ALA A 239 23.44 12.00 18.65
C ALA A 239 21.95 12.24 18.91
N PHE A 240 21.14 12.59 17.91
CA PHE A 240 19.67 12.65 18.04
C PHE A 240 19.10 11.26 18.32
N LYS A 241 19.47 10.24 17.53
CA LYS A 241 18.99 8.88 17.74
C LYS A 241 19.29 8.35 19.15
N SER A 242 20.41 8.75 19.74
CA SER A 242 20.75 8.35 21.12
C SER A 242 19.80 8.93 22.18
N LYS A 243 19.07 10.00 21.87
CA LYS A 243 18.06 10.59 22.78
C LYS A 243 16.80 9.73 22.90
N THR A 244 16.52 8.87 21.93
CA THR A 244 15.43 7.89 21.98
C THR A 244 15.88 6.51 22.41
N ALA A 245 17.20 6.27 22.57
CA ALA A 245 17.75 4.97 22.95
C ALA A 245 17.29 4.48 24.33
N ASP A 246 16.76 5.37 25.18
CA ASP A 246 16.14 5.02 26.46
C ASP A 246 14.68 4.51 26.33
N THR A 247 14.09 4.52 25.12
CA THR A 247 12.83 3.81 24.88
C THR A 247 13.11 2.31 24.86
N LYS A 248 13.15 1.72 26.06
CA LYS A 248 13.17 0.26 26.21
C LYS A 248 11.92 -0.30 25.57
N ALA A 249 12.05 -1.44 24.90
CA ALA A 249 10.89 -2.21 24.52
C ALA A 249 9.96 -2.37 25.73
N VAL A 250 8.66 -2.12 25.53
CA VAL A 250 7.66 -2.14 26.60
C VAL A 250 7.50 -3.57 27.16
N ASP A 251 7.94 -4.58 26.38
CA ASP A 251 7.77 -6.00 26.68
C ASP A 251 8.92 -6.88 26.13
N LYS A 252 8.72 -8.21 26.21
CA LYS A 252 9.70 -9.21 25.80
C LYS A 252 9.91 -9.31 24.28
N SER A 253 9.01 -8.75 23.46
CA SER A 253 9.09 -8.85 21.99
C SER A 253 10.27 -8.08 21.38
N GLY A 254 10.78 -7.08 22.11
CA GLY A 254 11.79 -6.16 21.60
C GLY A 254 11.28 -5.26 20.46
N ILE A 255 9.95 -5.21 20.24
CA ILE A 255 9.33 -4.37 19.22
C ILE A 255 9.05 -2.99 19.82
N VAL A 256 9.65 -1.96 19.22
CA VAL A 256 9.43 -0.56 19.57
C VAL A 256 8.76 0.13 18.41
N GLY A 257 7.48 0.45 18.56
CA GLY A 257 6.70 1.21 17.58
C GLY A 257 5.99 2.38 18.25
N GLN A 258 5.26 3.17 17.46
CA GLN A 258 4.55 4.36 17.95
C GLN A 258 3.04 4.21 17.74
N PRO A 259 2.24 3.99 18.80
CA PRO A 259 0.79 4.05 18.72
C PRO A 259 0.32 5.46 18.30
N VAL A 260 -0.58 5.55 17.33
CA VAL A 260 -1.03 6.85 16.78
C VAL A 260 -2.19 7.48 17.56
N GLY A 261 -2.83 6.72 18.43
CA GLY A 261 -3.99 7.18 19.20
C GLY A 261 -5.31 7.05 18.44
N ARG A 262 -6.40 7.04 19.22
CA ARG A 262 -7.76 6.85 18.72
C ARG A 262 -8.21 7.96 17.76
N GLU A 263 -7.89 9.21 18.06
CA GLU A 263 -8.32 10.36 17.25
C GLU A 263 -7.72 10.32 15.84
N GLU A 264 -6.45 9.97 15.73
CA GLU A 264 -5.77 9.82 14.45
C GLU A 264 -6.32 8.63 13.67
N LEU A 265 -6.63 7.51 14.32
CA LEU A 265 -7.30 6.39 13.67
C LEU A 265 -8.66 6.80 13.07
N VAL A 266 -9.49 7.53 13.83
CA VAL A 266 -10.79 8.02 13.35
C VAL A 266 -10.61 8.98 12.15
N ARG A 267 -9.60 9.85 12.22
CA ARG A 267 -9.27 10.76 11.13
C ARG A 267 -8.91 10.00 9.85
N GLN A 268 -8.03 8.99 9.98
CA GLN A 268 -7.61 8.16 8.85
C GLN A 268 -8.77 7.31 8.29
N LEU A 269 -9.62 6.73 9.14
CA LEU A 269 -10.82 6.01 8.71
C LEU A 269 -11.77 6.91 7.91
N ASN A 270 -11.99 8.15 8.34
CA ASN A 270 -12.78 9.11 7.59
C ASN A 270 -12.16 9.45 6.23
N TYR A 271 -10.83 9.59 6.15
CA TYR A 271 -10.13 9.79 4.89
C TYR A 271 -10.32 8.60 3.93
N GLU A 272 -10.27 7.37 4.45
CA GLU A 272 -10.50 6.14 3.69
C GLU A 272 -12.00 5.87 3.39
N MET A 273 -12.88 6.78 3.79
CA MET A 273 -14.34 6.64 3.67
C MET A 273 -14.89 5.39 4.38
N ILE A 274 -14.37 5.11 5.57
CA ILE A 274 -14.87 4.06 6.47
C ILE A 274 -15.69 4.72 7.57
N SER A 275 -17.00 4.45 7.58
CA SER A 275 -17.95 5.11 8.50
C SER A 275 -18.02 4.48 9.90
N TYR A 276 -17.16 3.52 10.21
CA TYR A 276 -17.08 2.84 11.50
C TYR A 276 -16.01 3.43 12.41
N THR A 277 -16.23 3.36 13.71
CA THR A 277 -15.20 3.65 14.71
C THR A 277 -14.23 2.47 14.86
N PRO A 278 -13.03 2.65 15.45
CA PRO A 278 -12.14 1.54 15.76
C PRO A 278 -12.80 0.43 16.58
N GLU A 279 -13.64 0.82 17.54
CA GLU A 279 -14.37 -0.12 18.42
C GLU A 279 -15.42 -0.94 17.64
N GLU A 280 -16.20 -0.28 16.77
CA GLU A 280 -17.14 -0.97 15.88
C GLU A 280 -16.44 -1.96 14.94
N LEU A 281 -15.24 -1.62 14.42
CA LEU A 281 -14.46 -2.53 13.59
C LEU A 281 -13.95 -3.74 14.37
N ILE A 282 -13.52 -3.57 15.62
CA ILE A 282 -13.17 -4.68 16.51
C ILE A 282 -14.40 -5.57 16.76
N GLU A 283 -15.59 -4.99 16.96
CA GLU A 283 -16.82 -5.78 17.12
C GLU A 283 -17.16 -6.57 15.86
N ILE A 284 -17.02 -5.99 14.67
CA ILE A 284 -17.18 -6.69 13.40
C ILE A 284 -16.21 -7.87 13.33
N ALA A 285 -14.93 -7.64 13.64
CA ALA A 285 -13.91 -8.69 13.62
C ALA A 285 -14.23 -9.83 14.59
N ASN A 286 -14.73 -9.53 15.79
CA ASN A 286 -15.15 -10.54 16.76
C ASN A 286 -16.33 -11.38 16.27
N LYS A 287 -17.30 -10.79 15.54
CA LYS A 287 -18.40 -11.52 14.92
C LYS A 287 -17.93 -12.45 13.80
N GLU A 288 -17.01 -11.95 12.99
CA GLU A 288 -16.37 -12.78 11.95
C GLU A 288 -15.58 -13.94 12.58
N PHE A 289 -14.88 -13.71 13.69
CA PHE A 289 -14.26 -14.79 14.45
C PHE A 289 -15.26 -15.84 14.94
N ALA A 290 -16.39 -15.41 15.50
CA ALA A 290 -17.42 -16.34 15.99
C ALA A 290 -17.98 -17.21 14.84
N TRP A 291 -18.14 -16.62 13.65
CA TRP A 291 -18.50 -17.39 12.46
C TRP A 291 -17.39 -18.37 12.07
N CYS A 292 -16.13 -17.92 12.04
CA CYS A 292 -14.98 -18.79 11.76
C CYS A 292 -14.88 -19.95 12.73
N ASP A 293 -15.11 -19.72 14.03
CA ASP A 293 -15.09 -20.77 15.06
C ASP A 293 -16.16 -21.86 14.77
N ALA A 294 -17.37 -21.43 14.42
CA ALA A 294 -18.44 -22.36 14.11
C ALA A 294 -18.12 -23.22 12.88
N GLU A 295 -17.59 -22.61 11.83
CA GLU A 295 -17.19 -23.35 10.61
C GLU A 295 -15.94 -24.20 10.85
N MET A 296 -14.97 -23.71 11.63
CA MET A 296 -13.76 -24.47 12.02
C MET A 296 -14.14 -25.75 12.78
N LEU A 297 -15.07 -25.67 13.73
CA LEU A 297 -15.55 -26.85 14.45
C LEU A 297 -16.26 -27.85 13.54
N LYS A 298 -17.00 -27.43 12.51
CA LYS A 298 -17.59 -28.33 11.52
C LYS A 298 -16.50 -29.06 10.74
N ALA A 299 -15.54 -28.36 10.18
CA ALA A 299 -14.42 -28.95 9.43
C ALA A 299 -13.58 -29.88 10.32
N THR A 300 -13.34 -29.52 11.59
CA THR A 300 -12.62 -30.31 12.56
C THR A 300 -13.33 -31.67 12.84
N LYS A 301 -14.64 -31.63 12.98
CA LYS A 301 -15.47 -32.85 13.15
C LYS A 301 -15.43 -33.71 11.89
N GLU A 302 -15.55 -33.13 10.70
CA GLU A 302 -15.43 -33.83 9.42
C GLU A 302 -14.08 -34.57 9.28
N MET A 303 -13.00 -33.99 9.83
CA MET A 303 -11.66 -34.60 9.87
C MET A 303 -11.49 -35.68 10.97
N GLY A 304 -12.47 -35.87 11.84
CA GLY A 304 -12.43 -36.85 12.93
C GLY A 304 -11.74 -36.40 14.22
N PHE A 305 -11.47 -35.09 14.38
CA PHE A 305 -10.82 -34.50 15.57
C PHE A 305 -11.84 -34.00 16.63
N GLY A 306 -13.12 -34.20 16.44
CA GLY A 306 -14.15 -33.76 17.38
C GLY A 306 -14.18 -32.24 17.52
N THR A 307 -13.79 -31.72 18.68
CA THR A 307 -13.73 -30.26 18.95
C THR A 307 -12.30 -29.70 19.00
N ASP A 308 -11.28 -30.55 18.83
CA ASP A 308 -9.88 -30.16 18.88
C ASP A 308 -9.42 -29.59 17.53
N TRP A 309 -9.81 -28.35 17.30
CA TRP A 309 -9.44 -27.61 16.07
C TRP A 309 -7.93 -27.38 15.94
N LYS A 310 -7.19 -27.30 17.08
CA LYS A 310 -5.73 -27.12 17.05
C LYS A 310 -5.05 -28.37 16.50
N ALA A 311 -5.47 -29.57 16.94
CA ALA A 311 -4.96 -30.83 16.39
C ALA A 311 -5.30 -30.97 14.89
N ALA A 312 -6.51 -30.60 14.48
CA ALA A 312 -6.90 -30.63 13.07
C ALA A 312 -6.03 -29.65 12.24
N LEU A 313 -5.80 -28.43 12.76
CA LEU A 313 -4.93 -27.43 12.12
C LEU A 313 -3.49 -27.92 12.01
N GLU A 314 -2.95 -28.56 13.06
CA GLU A 314 -1.62 -29.17 13.03
C GLU A 314 -1.50 -30.27 11.96
N LYS A 315 -2.52 -31.10 11.80
CA LYS A 315 -2.55 -32.09 10.71
C LYS A 315 -2.49 -31.38 9.34
N VAL A 316 -3.27 -30.32 9.14
CA VAL A 316 -3.26 -29.54 7.89
C VAL A 316 -1.89 -28.93 7.63
N LYS A 317 -1.26 -28.30 8.62
CA LYS A 317 0.08 -27.71 8.49
C LYS A 317 1.12 -28.77 8.06
N ASN A 318 1.02 -29.98 8.53
CA ASN A 318 1.94 -31.08 8.22
C ASN A 318 1.73 -31.71 6.83
N THR A 319 0.79 -31.21 6.02
CA THR A 319 0.60 -31.62 4.62
C THR A 319 1.47 -30.85 3.63
N TYR A 320 2.48 -30.13 4.10
CA TYR A 320 3.37 -29.36 3.24
C TYR A 320 4.06 -30.20 2.18
N VAL A 321 4.33 -29.60 1.03
CA VAL A 321 5.05 -30.27 -0.06
C VAL A 321 6.54 -30.34 0.26
N PRO A 322 7.28 -31.35 -0.27
CA PRO A 322 8.73 -31.40 -0.13
C PRO A 322 9.40 -30.11 -0.61
N ALA A 323 10.57 -29.79 -0.02
CA ALA A 323 11.37 -28.65 -0.41
C ALA A 323 11.64 -28.66 -1.94
N GLY A 324 11.45 -27.53 -2.61
CA GLY A 324 11.57 -27.40 -4.06
C GLY A 324 10.29 -27.70 -4.86
N LYS A 325 9.21 -28.14 -4.20
CA LYS A 325 7.93 -28.44 -4.84
C LYS A 325 6.86 -27.36 -4.69
N GLN A 326 7.15 -26.27 -3.98
CA GLN A 326 6.22 -25.14 -3.83
C GLN A 326 5.83 -24.50 -5.18
N PRO A 327 6.74 -24.24 -6.13
CA PRO A 327 6.36 -23.69 -7.43
C PRO A 327 5.34 -24.55 -8.17
N GLU A 328 5.53 -25.86 -8.18
CA GLU A 328 4.64 -26.83 -8.82
C GLU A 328 3.26 -26.87 -8.13
N ALA A 329 3.22 -26.82 -6.79
CA ALA A 329 1.99 -26.76 -6.02
C ALA A 329 1.20 -25.47 -6.29
N ILE A 330 1.88 -24.32 -6.33
CA ILE A 330 1.23 -23.03 -6.62
C ILE A 330 0.69 -22.99 -8.06
N LEU A 331 1.44 -23.48 -9.03
CA LEU A 331 0.98 -23.55 -10.42
C LEU A 331 -0.28 -24.43 -10.56
N LYS A 332 -0.32 -25.58 -9.87
CA LYS A 332 -1.52 -26.44 -9.83
C LYS A 332 -2.72 -25.68 -9.27
N LEU A 333 -2.56 -25.03 -8.11
CA LEU A 333 -3.64 -24.29 -7.46
C LEU A 333 -4.11 -23.08 -8.30
N TYR A 334 -3.18 -22.41 -9.00
CA TYR A 334 -3.51 -21.35 -9.94
C TYR A 334 -4.40 -21.87 -11.07
N ASN A 335 -4.05 -22.96 -11.71
CA ASN A 335 -4.85 -23.54 -12.79
C ASN A 335 -6.24 -23.92 -12.30
N GLU A 336 -6.34 -24.59 -11.14
CA GLU A 336 -7.63 -24.93 -10.51
C GLU A 336 -8.48 -23.67 -10.22
N SER A 337 -7.87 -22.59 -9.76
CA SER A 337 -8.55 -21.33 -9.50
C SER A 337 -9.07 -20.69 -10.79
N VAL A 338 -8.25 -20.60 -11.83
CA VAL A 338 -8.64 -20.02 -13.13
C VAL A 338 -9.76 -20.84 -13.78
N ASP A 339 -9.66 -22.16 -13.77
CA ASP A 339 -10.69 -23.05 -14.30
C ASP A 339 -12.02 -22.87 -13.55
N PHE A 340 -11.99 -22.70 -12.22
CA PHE A 340 -13.16 -22.43 -11.42
C PHE A 340 -13.81 -21.07 -11.77
N LEU A 341 -13.01 -20.01 -11.89
CA LEU A 341 -13.49 -18.68 -12.28
C LEU A 341 -14.17 -18.71 -13.65
N LYS A 342 -13.57 -19.39 -14.63
CA LYS A 342 -14.10 -19.55 -16.00
C LYS A 342 -15.38 -20.41 -16.00
N LYS A 343 -15.38 -21.53 -15.32
CA LYS A 343 -16.53 -22.45 -15.24
C LYS A 343 -17.77 -21.78 -14.64
N LYS A 344 -17.58 -20.92 -13.67
CA LYS A 344 -18.66 -20.17 -13.00
C LYS A 344 -18.98 -18.83 -13.67
N ASP A 345 -18.28 -18.45 -14.74
CA ASP A 345 -18.39 -17.17 -15.47
C ASP A 345 -18.37 -15.95 -14.51
N LEU A 346 -17.40 -15.94 -13.59
CA LEU A 346 -17.37 -14.97 -12.51
C LEU A 346 -16.83 -13.60 -12.96
N ILE A 347 -15.81 -13.56 -13.80
CA ILE A 347 -15.10 -12.35 -14.22
C ILE A 347 -14.45 -12.57 -15.59
N THR A 348 -14.26 -11.50 -16.35
CA THR A 348 -13.46 -11.55 -17.58
C THR A 348 -11.97 -11.62 -17.24
N LEU A 349 -11.31 -12.69 -17.66
CA LEU A 349 -9.86 -12.84 -17.56
C LEU A 349 -9.26 -12.50 -18.93
N PRO A 350 -8.51 -11.38 -19.05
CA PRO A 350 -7.82 -11.06 -20.30
C PRO A 350 -6.78 -12.14 -20.63
N PRO A 351 -6.74 -12.71 -21.85
CA PRO A 351 -5.77 -13.76 -22.19
C PRO A 351 -4.32 -13.37 -21.90
N LEU A 352 -3.95 -12.11 -22.15
CA LEU A 352 -2.62 -11.61 -21.87
C LEU A 352 -2.30 -11.60 -20.37
N ALA A 353 -3.29 -11.38 -19.47
CA ALA A 353 -3.06 -11.46 -18.04
C ALA A 353 -2.77 -12.88 -17.56
N GLU A 354 -3.39 -13.87 -18.22
CA GLU A 354 -3.10 -15.29 -17.95
C GLU A 354 -1.71 -15.71 -18.45
N GLU A 355 -1.21 -15.07 -19.52
CA GLU A 355 0.04 -15.42 -20.20
C GLU A 355 1.29 -14.83 -19.55
N VAL A 356 1.21 -13.58 -19.02
CA VAL A 356 2.41 -12.78 -18.74
C VAL A 356 2.84 -12.75 -17.26
N TRP A 357 2.11 -13.39 -16.35
CA TRP A 357 2.58 -13.47 -14.97
C TRP A 357 3.78 -14.42 -14.85
N GLY A 358 4.72 -14.05 -14.00
CA GLY A 358 5.93 -14.83 -13.76
C GLY A 358 6.02 -15.31 -12.32
N MET A 359 6.96 -16.21 -12.06
CA MET A 359 7.25 -16.75 -10.73
C MET A 359 8.68 -16.42 -10.35
N ARG A 360 8.88 -15.86 -9.17
CA ARG A 360 10.19 -15.50 -8.61
C ARG A 360 10.37 -16.15 -7.25
N MET A 361 11.63 -16.40 -6.88
CA MET A 361 11.97 -16.84 -5.53
C MET A 361 12.23 -15.63 -4.63
N MET A 362 11.68 -15.66 -3.43
CA MET A 362 11.93 -14.63 -2.43
C MET A 362 13.40 -14.72 -1.94
N PRO A 363 14.12 -13.59 -1.83
CA PRO A 363 15.45 -13.59 -1.24
C PRO A 363 15.43 -14.16 0.19
N PRO A 364 16.45 -14.95 0.61
CA PRO A 364 16.46 -15.61 1.90
C PRO A 364 16.22 -14.69 3.10
N GLU A 365 16.84 -13.51 3.08
CA GLU A 365 16.71 -12.50 4.13
C GLU A 365 15.28 -11.96 4.29
N ASN A 366 14.49 -11.99 3.23
CA ASN A 366 13.09 -11.54 3.27
C ASN A 366 12.14 -12.63 3.78
N GLN A 367 12.52 -13.90 3.68
CA GLN A 367 11.63 -15.02 4.07
C GLN A 367 11.40 -15.08 5.59
N LEU A 368 12.36 -14.64 6.40
CA LEU A 368 12.23 -14.59 7.85
C LEU A 368 11.21 -13.54 8.33
N VAL A 369 11.02 -12.46 7.56
CA VAL A 369 10.09 -11.38 7.89
C VAL A 369 8.79 -11.44 7.07
N ASN A 370 8.79 -12.22 5.98
CA ASN A 370 7.64 -12.43 5.11
C ASN A 370 7.58 -13.91 4.67
N PRO A 371 7.14 -14.81 5.54
CA PRO A 371 7.24 -16.25 5.33
C PRO A 371 6.25 -16.82 4.30
N PHE A 372 5.34 -15.99 3.77
CA PHE A 372 4.32 -16.40 2.81
C PHE A 372 4.63 -15.86 1.42
N PHE A 373 4.16 -16.56 0.38
CA PHE A 373 4.27 -16.02 -0.98
C PHE A 373 3.42 -14.75 -1.14
N THR A 374 3.85 -13.88 -2.03
CA THR A 374 3.19 -12.59 -2.30
C THR A 374 3.00 -12.42 -3.80
N GLY A 375 1.91 -11.76 -4.18
CA GLY A 375 1.55 -11.51 -5.56
C GLY A 375 1.83 -10.10 -6.06
N GLY A 376 1.37 -9.87 -7.27
CA GLY A 376 1.55 -8.63 -8.00
C GLY A 376 1.61 -8.91 -9.49
N ALA A 377 2.47 -8.20 -10.23
CA ALA A 377 2.73 -8.53 -11.64
C ALA A 377 3.30 -9.96 -11.80
N ASP A 378 4.13 -10.36 -10.85
CA ASP A 378 4.67 -11.72 -10.70
C ASP A 378 4.29 -12.25 -9.31
N ILE A 379 4.29 -13.57 -9.14
CA ILE A 379 4.22 -14.17 -7.82
C ILE A 379 5.63 -14.41 -7.27
N THR A 380 5.85 -14.03 -6.02
CA THR A 380 7.11 -14.28 -5.31
C THR A 380 6.89 -15.40 -4.31
N ILE A 381 7.52 -16.54 -4.57
CA ILE A 381 7.39 -17.75 -3.76
C ILE A 381 8.30 -17.65 -2.54
N SER A 382 7.73 -17.88 -1.36
CA SER A 382 8.50 -18.13 -0.15
C SER A 382 8.95 -19.60 -0.16
N TYR A 383 10.26 -19.79 -0.10
CA TYR A 383 10.88 -21.10 -0.21
C TYR A 383 12.05 -21.19 0.79
N PRO A 384 12.01 -22.14 1.72
CA PRO A 384 13.06 -22.25 2.73
C PRO A 384 14.41 -22.57 2.07
N THR A 385 15.43 -21.84 2.46
CA THR A 385 16.80 -21.99 1.96
C THR A 385 17.69 -22.69 2.96
N ASN A 386 18.86 -23.16 2.50
CA ASN A 386 19.86 -23.80 3.35
C ASN A 386 20.56 -22.85 4.34
N THR A 387 20.31 -21.55 4.23
CA THR A 387 20.81 -20.53 5.16
C THR A 387 19.88 -20.27 6.34
N MET A 388 18.66 -20.82 6.31
CA MET A 388 17.68 -20.72 7.40
C MET A 388 17.93 -21.83 8.43
N ASP A 389 17.67 -21.54 9.70
CA ASP A 389 17.64 -22.55 10.76
C ASP A 389 16.55 -23.60 10.49
N GLU A 390 16.71 -24.82 11.05
CA GLU A 390 15.82 -25.94 10.76
C GLU A 390 14.37 -25.62 11.14
N ASP A 391 14.16 -25.01 12.31
CA ASP A 391 12.84 -24.64 12.79
C ASP A 391 12.17 -23.61 11.87
N ASP A 392 12.92 -22.61 11.39
CA ASP A 392 12.41 -21.59 10.45
C ASP A 392 12.07 -22.21 9.09
N ARG A 393 12.90 -23.15 8.60
CA ARG A 393 12.60 -23.91 7.37
C ARG A 393 11.29 -24.68 7.50
N LEU A 394 11.12 -25.40 8.61
CA LEU A 394 9.91 -26.17 8.87
C LEU A 394 8.68 -25.27 8.98
N MET A 395 8.77 -24.16 9.72
CA MET A 395 7.67 -23.18 9.85
C MET A 395 7.29 -22.59 8.48
N SER A 396 8.25 -22.24 7.64
CA SER A 396 8.00 -21.75 6.29
C SER A 396 7.25 -22.78 5.45
N MET A 397 7.66 -24.05 5.47
CA MET A 397 6.98 -25.12 4.73
C MET A 397 5.56 -25.35 5.24
N ARG A 398 5.38 -25.40 6.56
CA ARG A 398 4.09 -25.58 7.23
C ARG A 398 3.11 -24.43 6.92
N GLY A 399 3.62 -23.19 6.89
CA GLY A 399 2.84 -22.00 6.55
C GLY A 399 2.45 -21.90 5.06
N ASN A 400 3.18 -22.59 4.17
CA ASN A 400 2.93 -22.62 2.73
C ASN A 400 2.42 -24.01 2.25
N ASN A 401 1.71 -24.74 3.11
CA ASN A 401 1.07 -26.00 2.72
C ASN A 401 -0.03 -25.76 1.66
N PRO A 402 -0.41 -26.79 0.88
CA PRO A 402 -1.37 -26.62 -0.23
C PRO A 402 -2.74 -26.10 0.18
N HIS A 403 -3.22 -26.42 1.39
CA HIS A 403 -4.54 -26.01 1.86
C HIS A 403 -4.56 -24.52 2.25
N PHE A 404 -3.47 -24.03 2.87
CA PHE A 404 -3.28 -22.59 3.11
C PHE A 404 -3.10 -21.84 1.80
N SER A 405 -2.30 -22.39 0.89
CA SER A 405 -2.03 -21.78 -0.42
C SER A 405 -3.27 -21.73 -1.31
N ARG A 406 -4.22 -22.66 -1.17
CA ARG A 406 -5.51 -22.64 -1.88
C ARG A 406 -6.32 -21.37 -1.56
N ALA A 407 -6.29 -20.92 -0.31
CA ALA A 407 -6.98 -19.70 0.10
C ALA A 407 -6.36 -18.43 -0.49
N THR A 408 -5.06 -18.44 -0.78
CA THR A 408 -4.31 -17.23 -1.13
C THR A 408 -3.86 -17.15 -2.60
N VAL A 409 -3.90 -18.25 -3.36
CA VAL A 409 -3.44 -18.23 -4.76
C VAL A 409 -4.25 -17.27 -5.63
N HIS A 410 -5.57 -17.22 -5.47
CA HIS A 410 -6.43 -16.29 -6.19
C HIS A 410 -6.38 -14.87 -5.62
N HIS A 411 -6.01 -14.71 -4.35
CA HIS A 411 -5.72 -13.42 -3.75
C HIS A 411 -4.50 -12.76 -4.43
N GLU A 412 -3.44 -13.52 -4.62
CA GLU A 412 -2.17 -13.03 -5.14
C GLU A 412 -2.14 -12.93 -6.67
N LEU A 413 -2.82 -13.83 -7.37
CA LEU A 413 -2.82 -13.91 -8.84
C LEU A 413 -4.18 -13.47 -9.43
N LEU A 414 -4.82 -14.34 -10.20
CA LEU A 414 -6.13 -14.09 -10.80
C LEU A 414 -7.23 -14.70 -9.91
N ALA A 415 -8.23 -13.93 -9.52
CA ALA A 415 -8.61 -12.56 -9.94
C ALA A 415 -8.19 -11.45 -8.94
N GLY A 416 -7.18 -11.68 -8.11
CA GLY A 416 -6.70 -10.75 -7.08
C GLY A 416 -5.70 -9.72 -7.58
N HIS A 417 -4.57 -9.58 -6.86
CA HIS A 417 -3.58 -8.52 -7.09
C HIS A 417 -3.04 -8.44 -8.51
N ASN A 418 -2.77 -9.57 -9.15
CA ASN A 418 -2.26 -9.57 -10.52
C ASN A 418 -3.28 -8.94 -11.48
N LEU A 419 -4.54 -9.36 -11.42
CA LEU A 419 -5.58 -8.80 -12.28
C LEU A 419 -5.81 -7.31 -12.00
N GLN A 420 -5.83 -6.90 -10.71
CA GLN A 420 -5.94 -5.48 -10.37
C GLN A 420 -4.84 -4.64 -11.02
N GLN A 421 -3.58 -5.05 -10.90
CA GLN A 421 -2.45 -4.32 -11.49
C GLN A 421 -2.55 -4.28 -13.01
N PHE A 422 -2.95 -5.39 -13.63
CA PHE A 422 -3.14 -5.47 -15.06
C PHE A 422 -4.24 -4.51 -15.53
N MET A 423 -5.38 -4.46 -14.85
CA MET A 423 -6.52 -3.62 -15.21
C MET A 423 -6.28 -2.15 -14.90
N ASN A 424 -5.65 -1.82 -13.77
CA ASN A 424 -5.36 -0.44 -13.35
C ASN A 424 -4.44 0.30 -14.34
N GLN A 425 -3.60 -0.43 -15.08
CA GLN A 425 -2.77 0.15 -16.13
C GLN A 425 -3.52 0.44 -17.44
N ARG A 426 -4.79 0.03 -17.56
CA ARG A 426 -5.59 0.11 -18.80
C ARG A 426 -6.83 0.96 -18.67
N TYR A 427 -7.43 1.00 -17.50
CA TYR A 427 -8.69 1.71 -17.28
C TYR A 427 -8.51 2.87 -16.31
N ARG A 428 -9.06 4.06 -16.61
CA ARG A 428 -9.00 5.28 -15.79
C ARG A 428 -7.62 5.54 -15.18
N THR A 429 -6.58 5.40 -15.98
CA THR A 429 -5.17 5.53 -15.56
C THR A 429 -4.81 6.91 -14.97
N TYR A 430 -5.69 7.88 -15.12
CA TYR A 430 -5.58 9.20 -14.51
C TYR A 430 -5.90 9.20 -13.01
N ARG A 431 -6.61 8.17 -12.50
CA ARG A 431 -6.95 8.04 -11.09
C ARG A 431 -5.73 7.60 -10.28
N THR A 432 -5.52 8.31 -9.18
CA THR A 432 -4.43 8.04 -8.23
C THR A 432 -4.98 7.92 -6.80
N PHE A 433 -6.22 7.47 -6.66
CA PHE A 433 -6.93 7.33 -5.39
C PHE A 433 -6.71 5.99 -4.71
N GLY A 434 -5.58 5.33 -5.01
CA GLY A 434 -5.28 4.00 -4.46
C GLY A 434 -5.34 3.96 -2.95
N THR A 435 -6.01 2.95 -2.42
CA THR A 435 -6.19 2.68 -1.01
C THR A 435 -5.95 1.20 -0.71
N PRO A 436 -5.36 0.86 0.44
CA PRO A 436 -5.26 -0.55 0.84
C PRO A 436 -6.63 -1.23 0.94
N PHE A 437 -7.70 -0.49 1.26
CA PHE A 437 -9.07 -1.04 1.32
C PHE A 437 -9.59 -1.49 -0.05
N TRP A 438 -9.15 -0.84 -1.14
CA TRP A 438 -9.36 -1.35 -2.49
C TRP A 438 -8.46 -2.55 -2.77
N THR A 439 -7.14 -2.38 -2.59
CA THR A 439 -6.14 -3.35 -3.07
C THR A 439 -6.25 -4.68 -2.32
N GLU A 440 -6.17 -4.65 -1.01
CA GLU A 440 -6.26 -5.85 -0.17
C GLU A 440 -7.71 -6.33 -0.03
N GLY A 441 -8.65 -5.37 0.03
CA GLY A 441 -10.06 -5.68 0.16
C GLY A 441 -10.63 -6.44 -1.03
N TRP A 442 -10.24 -6.09 -2.26
CA TRP A 442 -10.63 -6.84 -3.45
C TRP A 442 -10.12 -8.27 -3.43
N SER A 443 -8.86 -8.45 -3.13
CA SER A 443 -8.25 -9.78 -3.08
C SER A 443 -8.87 -10.64 -1.98
N LEU A 444 -9.15 -10.07 -0.81
CA LEU A 444 -9.86 -10.78 0.26
C LEU A 444 -11.32 -11.06 -0.08
N TYR A 445 -11.98 -10.16 -0.79
CA TYR A 445 -13.36 -10.39 -1.23
C TYR A 445 -13.47 -11.70 -2.03
N TRP A 446 -12.46 -12.05 -2.84
CA TRP A 446 -12.42 -13.33 -3.55
C TRP A 446 -12.30 -14.52 -2.59
N GLU A 447 -11.54 -14.39 -1.49
CA GLU A 447 -11.50 -15.44 -0.44
C GLU A 447 -12.92 -15.70 0.12
N LEU A 448 -13.70 -14.64 0.37
CA LEU A 448 -15.06 -14.72 0.88
C LEU A 448 -16.04 -15.29 -0.15
N LEU A 449 -16.00 -14.78 -1.39
CA LEU A 449 -16.90 -15.24 -2.45
C LEU A 449 -16.66 -16.69 -2.84
N LEU A 450 -15.40 -17.10 -2.95
CA LEU A 450 -15.06 -18.47 -3.33
C LEU A 450 -15.40 -19.47 -2.23
N TRP A 451 -15.38 -19.06 -0.96
CA TRP A 451 -15.96 -19.85 0.12
C TRP A 451 -17.47 -20.10 -0.12
N ASP A 452 -18.24 -19.05 -0.39
CA ASP A 452 -19.68 -19.15 -0.65
C ASP A 452 -20.03 -20.00 -1.89
N LEU A 453 -19.09 -20.12 -2.82
CA LEU A 453 -19.26 -20.87 -4.08
C LEU A 453 -18.71 -22.30 -4.05
N ASP A 454 -18.34 -22.81 -2.87
CA ASP A 454 -17.81 -24.16 -2.64
C ASP A 454 -16.48 -24.44 -3.38
N PHE A 455 -15.56 -23.47 -3.38
CA PHE A 455 -14.21 -23.66 -3.92
C PHE A 455 -13.34 -24.61 -3.08
N PRO A 456 -13.42 -24.65 -1.73
CA PRO A 456 -12.72 -25.66 -0.94
C PRO A 456 -13.26 -27.06 -1.25
N GLN A 457 -12.34 -28.04 -1.46
CA GLN A 457 -12.67 -29.40 -1.92
C GLN A 457 -12.91 -30.39 -0.78
N GLY A 458 -12.48 -30.04 0.43
CA GLY A 458 -12.61 -30.89 1.61
C GLY A 458 -12.41 -30.11 2.90
N PRO A 459 -12.51 -30.78 4.06
CA PRO A 459 -12.39 -30.13 5.35
C PRO A 459 -11.00 -29.55 5.60
N GLU A 460 -9.92 -30.11 5.03
CA GLU A 460 -8.58 -29.57 5.11
C GLU A 460 -8.48 -28.20 4.42
N ASP A 461 -9.08 -28.07 3.23
CA ASP A 461 -9.14 -26.78 2.51
C ASP A 461 -9.98 -25.76 3.27
N LYS A 462 -11.11 -26.19 3.87
CA LYS A 462 -11.93 -25.33 4.73
C LYS A 462 -11.11 -24.79 5.91
N ILE A 463 -10.34 -25.64 6.58
CA ILE A 463 -9.44 -25.22 7.67
C ILE A 463 -8.40 -24.21 7.17
N GLY A 464 -7.80 -24.43 5.99
CA GLY A 464 -6.85 -23.50 5.40
C GLY A 464 -7.45 -22.12 5.11
N MET A 465 -8.64 -22.07 4.52
CA MET A 465 -9.36 -20.81 4.26
C MET A 465 -9.79 -20.12 5.56
N LEU A 466 -10.26 -20.88 6.56
CA LEU A 466 -10.65 -20.34 7.86
C LEU A 466 -9.45 -19.81 8.66
N PHE A 467 -8.30 -20.48 8.59
CA PHE A 467 -7.06 -19.95 9.19
C PHE A 467 -6.76 -18.54 8.70
N TRP A 468 -6.81 -18.32 7.40
CA TRP A 468 -6.59 -16.99 6.83
C TRP A 468 -7.69 -16.01 7.20
N HIS A 469 -8.96 -16.41 7.19
CA HIS A 469 -10.04 -15.51 7.60
C HIS A 469 -9.88 -15.10 9.08
N MET A 470 -9.58 -16.04 9.99
CA MET A 470 -9.26 -15.74 11.39
C MET A 470 -8.05 -14.79 11.51
N HIS A 471 -7.02 -14.97 10.69
CA HIS A 471 -5.90 -14.07 10.63
C HIS A 471 -6.32 -12.64 10.23
N ARG A 472 -7.21 -12.47 9.25
CA ARG A 472 -7.75 -11.17 8.85
C ARG A 472 -8.56 -10.51 9.99
N CYS A 473 -9.34 -11.28 10.73
CA CYS A 473 -10.01 -10.80 11.94
C CYS A 473 -9.01 -10.34 13.00
N ALA A 474 -7.99 -11.15 13.25
CA ALA A 474 -6.95 -10.85 14.23
C ALA A 474 -6.20 -9.55 13.91
N ARG A 475 -5.91 -9.30 12.63
CA ARG A 475 -5.26 -8.06 12.17
C ARG A 475 -6.02 -6.80 12.57
N ILE A 476 -7.35 -6.80 12.49
CA ILE A 476 -8.18 -5.68 12.95
C ILE A 476 -8.02 -5.52 14.47
N ILE A 477 -8.16 -6.60 15.21
CA ILE A 477 -8.21 -6.59 16.67
C ILE A 477 -6.86 -6.14 17.25
N PHE A 478 -5.76 -6.79 16.87
CA PHE A 478 -4.47 -6.47 17.47
C PHE A 478 -3.96 -5.09 17.04
N SER A 479 -4.14 -4.74 15.76
CA SER A 479 -3.63 -3.47 15.24
C SER A 479 -4.34 -2.26 15.86
N LEU A 480 -5.67 -2.30 15.96
CA LEU A 480 -6.43 -1.23 16.59
C LEU A 480 -6.19 -1.14 18.09
N ASN A 481 -6.12 -2.27 18.80
CA ASN A 481 -5.81 -2.25 20.23
C ASN A 481 -4.40 -1.71 20.52
N TYR A 482 -3.41 -2.07 19.69
CA TYR A 482 -2.07 -1.51 19.80
C TYR A 482 -2.08 0.01 19.56
N HIS A 483 -2.65 0.47 18.44
CA HIS A 483 -2.64 1.90 18.10
C HIS A 483 -3.49 2.76 19.05
N MET A 484 -4.47 2.17 19.75
CA MET A 484 -5.19 2.81 20.84
C MET A 484 -4.44 2.76 22.19
N GLY A 485 -3.25 2.16 22.25
CA GLY A 485 -2.46 2.02 23.47
C GLY A 485 -3.01 1.02 24.48
N LYS A 486 -3.87 0.09 24.05
CA LYS A 486 -4.51 -0.92 24.92
C LYS A 486 -3.70 -2.21 25.03
N TRP A 487 -2.98 -2.59 23.99
CA TRP A 487 -2.17 -3.82 23.92
C TRP A 487 -0.72 -3.50 23.62
N THR A 488 0.17 -4.29 24.21
CA THR A 488 1.59 -4.33 23.90
C THR A 488 1.86 -5.21 22.66
N PRO A 489 3.02 -5.09 22.02
CA PRO A 489 3.40 -5.99 20.92
C PRO A 489 3.41 -7.47 21.33
N GLN A 490 3.83 -7.79 22.57
CA GLN A 490 3.83 -9.17 23.05
C GLN A 490 2.41 -9.75 23.15
N GLU A 491 1.46 -8.99 23.65
CA GLU A 491 0.05 -9.40 23.73
C GLU A 491 -0.52 -9.64 22.31
N CYS A 492 -0.10 -8.84 21.31
CA CYS A 492 -0.49 -9.04 19.92
C CYS A 492 0.07 -10.35 19.35
N ILE A 493 1.34 -10.69 19.66
CA ILE A 493 1.98 -11.95 19.26
C ILE A 493 1.26 -13.13 19.88
N ASP A 494 1.05 -13.09 21.20
CA ASP A 494 0.41 -14.17 21.94
C ASP A 494 -1.03 -14.39 21.45
N PHE A 495 -1.76 -13.32 21.15
CA PHE A 495 -3.10 -13.39 20.55
C PHE A 495 -3.09 -14.13 19.19
N LEU A 496 -2.12 -13.85 18.32
CA LEU A 496 -2.00 -14.53 17.03
C LEU A 496 -1.69 -16.02 17.18
N VAL A 497 -0.81 -16.38 18.11
CA VAL A 497 -0.44 -17.77 18.40
C VAL A 497 -1.64 -18.53 18.98
N ASP A 498 -2.26 -17.98 20.03
CA ASP A 498 -3.27 -18.70 20.80
C ASP A 498 -4.63 -18.74 20.10
N ARG A 499 -5.02 -17.64 19.46
CA ARG A 499 -6.35 -17.45 18.90
C ARG A 499 -6.48 -17.90 17.45
N VAL A 500 -5.40 -17.77 16.67
CA VAL A 500 -5.38 -18.13 15.24
C VAL A 500 -4.60 -19.44 15.00
N GLY A 501 -3.65 -19.77 15.86
CA GLY A 501 -2.78 -20.93 15.71
C GLY A 501 -1.57 -20.66 14.82
N HIS A 502 -1.09 -19.41 14.79
CA HIS A 502 0.14 -19.07 14.09
C HIS A 502 1.38 -19.75 14.68
N GLU A 503 2.34 -20.07 13.84
CA GLU A 503 3.72 -20.31 14.27
C GLU A 503 4.25 -19.04 14.94
N ARG A 504 4.99 -19.18 16.05
CA ARG A 504 5.44 -18.02 16.84
C ARG A 504 6.29 -17.05 16.03
N ALA A 505 7.27 -17.56 15.28
CA ALA A 505 8.12 -16.69 14.44
C ALA A 505 7.31 -15.92 13.39
N ASN A 506 6.28 -16.55 12.80
CA ASN A 506 5.38 -15.87 11.85
C ASN A 506 4.54 -14.79 12.54
N ALA A 507 4.06 -15.03 13.77
CA ALA A 507 3.33 -14.05 14.57
C ALA A 507 4.22 -12.85 14.94
N GLU A 508 5.46 -13.09 15.35
CA GLU A 508 6.46 -12.05 15.65
C GLU A 508 6.77 -11.20 14.42
N GLY A 509 7.02 -11.84 13.27
CA GLY A 509 7.24 -11.15 12.00
C GLY A 509 6.04 -10.29 11.60
N GLU A 510 4.82 -10.80 11.76
CA GLU A 510 3.57 -10.08 11.46
C GLU A 510 3.40 -8.84 12.33
N VAL A 511 3.57 -8.96 13.64
CA VAL A 511 3.45 -7.83 14.58
C VAL A 511 4.56 -6.81 14.36
N ARG A 512 5.80 -7.27 14.16
CA ARG A 512 6.95 -6.40 13.90
C ARG A 512 6.74 -5.56 12.64
N ARG A 513 6.35 -6.17 11.53
CA ARG A 513 6.11 -5.43 10.28
C ARG A 513 4.93 -4.46 10.37
N SER A 514 3.96 -4.76 11.24
CA SER A 514 2.78 -3.91 11.46
C SER A 514 3.12 -2.64 12.22
N PHE A 515 4.10 -2.65 13.13
CA PHE A 515 4.35 -1.55 14.05
C PHE A 515 5.69 -0.83 13.84
N VAL A 516 6.68 -1.52 13.29
CA VAL A 516 8.03 -0.96 13.03
C VAL A 516 8.33 -0.83 11.54
N GLY A 517 7.51 -1.45 10.69
CA GLY A 517 7.65 -1.46 9.25
C GLY A 517 7.11 -0.19 8.57
N ARG A 518 6.99 -0.27 7.23
CA ARG A 518 6.48 0.82 6.39
C ARG A 518 4.95 0.83 6.26
N TYR A 519 4.24 -0.02 6.99
CA TYR A 519 2.79 -0.09 6.91
C TYR A 519 2.14 1.07 7.66
N PRO A 520 1.19 1.80 7.02
CA PRO A 520 0.39 2.78 7.72
C PRO A 520 -0.54 2.10 8.74
N PRO A 521 -0.99 2.82 9.79
CA PRO A 521 -1.78 2.25 10.89
C PRO A 521 -3.02 1.46 10.48
N LEU A 522 -3.68 1.86 9.38
CA LEU A 522 -4.89 1.19 8.89
C LEU A 522 -4.62 0.02 7.93
N TYR A 523 -3.35 -0.25 7.57
CA TYR A 523 -3.06 -1.26 6.54
C TYR A 523 -3.59 -2.65 6.90
N GLN A 524 -3.37 -3.07 8.13
CA GLN A 524 -3.75 -4.42 8.57
C GLN A 524 -5.26 -4.66 8.59
N LEU A 525 -6.05 -3.64 8.88
CA LEU A 525 -7.51 -3.77 8.90
C LEU A 525 -8.14 -3.60 7.50
N ALA A 526 -7.39 -3.14 6.52
CA ALA A 526 -7.88 -2.91 5.16
C ALA A 526 -8.34 -4.20 4.45
N TYR A 527 -7.71 -5.33 4.75
CA TYR A 527 -8.08 -6.65 4.22
C TYR A 527 -9.55 -6.97 4.47
N LEU A 528 -9.90 -7.25 5.72
CA LEU A 528 -11.27 -7.69 6.06
C LEU A 528 -12.28 -6.56 5.88
N THR A 529 -11.95 -5.34 6.25
CA THR A 529 -12.86 -4.19 6.12
C THR A 529 -13.18 -3.93 4.64
N GLY A 530 -12.17 -3.85 3.77
CA GLY A 530 -12.36 -3.66 2.33
C GLY A 530 -13.06 -4.86 1.68
N GLY A 531 -12.69 -6.09 2.07
CA GLY A 531 -13.34 -7.31 1.58
C GLY A 531 -14.83 -7.34 1.91
N ARG A 532 -15.20 -6.92 3.11
CA ARG A 532 -16.61 -6.81 3.52
C ARG A 532 -17.36 -5.70 2.79
N GLN A 533 -16.70 -4.60 2.42
CA GLN A 533 -17.30 -3.57 1.56
C GLN A 533 -17.64 -4.15 0.17
N PHE A 534 -16.70 -4.80 -0.50
CA PHE A 534 -16.94 -5.43 -1.80
C PHE A 534 -18.01 -6.53 -1.71
N TYR A 535 -17.98 -7.32 -0.66
CA TYR A 535 -18.97 -8.36 -0.43
C TYR A 535 -20.37 -7.79 -0.22
N ALA A 536 -20.51 -6.73 0.56
CA ALA A 536 -21.79 -6.05 0.76
C ALA A 536 -22.33 -5.44 -0.56
N LEU A 537 -21.45 -4.83 -1.34
CA LEU A 537 -21.80 -4.27 -2.65
C LEU A 537 -22.19 -5.38 -3.64
N HIS A 538 -21.51 -6.51 -3.64
CA HIS A 538 -21.90 -7.69 -4.40
C HIS A 538 -23.30 -8.18 -4.03
N LYS A 539 -23.61 -8.31 -2.73
CA LYS A 539 -24.96 -8.67 -2.28
C LYS A 539 -26.02 -7.63 -2.69
N GLU A 540 -25.66 -6.34 -2.69
CA GLU A 540 -26.57 -5.26 -3.12
C GLU A 540 -26.87 -5.28 -4.63
N LEU A 541 -25.92 -5.66 -5.47
CA LEU A 541 -26.05 -5.62 -6.92
C LEU A 541 -26.33 -6.98 -7.55
N VAL A 542 -25.57 -8.00 -7.17
CA VAL A 542 -25.72 -9.36 -7.71
C VAL A 542 -26.77 -10.14 -6.94
N GLY A 543 -26.75 -10.09 -5.59
CA GLY A 543 -27.74 -10.76 -4.75
C GLY A 543 -29.18 -10.30 -4.97
N THR A 544 -29.39 -9.09 -5.51
CA THR A 544 -30.72 -8.58 -5.89
C THR A 544 -31.05 -8.75 -7.38
N GLY A 545 -30.15 -9.37 -8.15
CA GLY A 545 -30.36 -9.62 -9.59
C GLY A 545 -30.19 -8.40 -10.51
N LYS A 546 -29.66 -7.27 -10.00
CA LYS A 546 -29.39 -6.07 -10.82
C LYS A 546 -28.22 -6.26 -11.77
N MET A 547 -27.25 -7.09 -11.40
CA MET A 547 -26.08 -7.44 -12.20
C MET A 547 -25.80 -8.94 -12.09
N THR A 548 -25.15 -9.52 -13.12
CA THR A 548 -24.51 -10.83 -12.99
C THR A 548 -23.19 -10.69 -12.25
N ASN A 549 -22.61 -11.80 -11.77
CA ASN A 549 -21.28 -11.81 -11.18
C ASN A 549 -20.26 -11.12 -12.10
N LYS A 550 -20.21 -11.54 -13.36
CA LYS A 550 -19.27 -11.01 -14.35
C LYS A 550 -19.44 -9.52 -14.59
N GLN A 551 -20.69 -9.05 -14.75
CA GLN A 551 -20.97 -7.62 -14.93
C GLN A 551 -20.48 -6.79 -13.74
N TYR A 552 -20.71 -7.27 -12.52
CA TYR A 552 -20.24 -6.60 -11.31
C TYR A 552 -18.72 -6.54 -11.23
N HIS A 553 -18.05 -7.67 -11.40
CA HIS A 553 -16.60 -7.75 -11.27
C HIS A 553 -15.88 -6.95 -12.36
N ASP A 554 -16.34 -7.05 -13.60
CA ASP A 554 -15.79 -6.29 -14.72
C ASP A 554 -15.99 -4.78 -14.50
N ALA A 555 -17.16 -4.37 -14.05
CA ALA A 555 -17.44 -2.96 -13.76
C ALA A 555 -16.53 -2.40 -12.66
N VAL A 556 -16.32 -3.16 -11.57
CA VAL A 556 -15.39 -2.78 -10.49
C VAL A 556 -13.97 -2.61 -11.03
N MET A 557 -13.47 -3.58 -11.82
CA MET A 557 -12.12 -3.52 -12.38
C MET A 557 -11.92 -2.36 -13.35
N HIS A 558 -12.95 -1.96 -14.07
CA HIS A 558 -12.89 -0.83 -15.00
C HIS A 558 -12.90 0.54 -14.31
N LEU A 559 -13.30 0.64 -13.04
CA LEU A 559 -13.27 1.90 -12.30
C LEU A 559 -11.89 2.31 -11.78
N ASN A 560 -10.91 1.41 -11.78
CA ASN A 560 -9.60 1.62 -11.16
C ASN A 560 -9.68 1.84 -9.63
N ALA A 561 -8.54 1.97 -8.97
CA ALA A 561 -8.46 2.03 -7.51
C ALA A 561 -9.06 3.32 -6.92
N MET A 562 -10.01 3.16 -6.00
CA MET A 562 -10.63 4.24 -5.22
C MET A 562 -11.29 3.68 -3.96
N PRO A 563 -11.67 4.51 -2.96
CA PRO A 563 -12.48 4.05 -1.84
C PRO A 563 -13.76 3.33 -2.29
N VAL A 564 -14.05 2.18 -1.68
CA VAL A 564 -15.14 1.28 -2.13
C VAL A 564 -16.53 1.95 -2.03
N GLU A 565 -16.71 2.90 -1.10
CA GLU A 565 -17.96 3.67 -1.03
C GLU A 565 -18.20 4.50 -2.30
N MET A 566 -17.15 5.01 -2.95
CA MET A 566 -17.28 5.71 -4.23
C MET A 566 -17.56 4.77 -5.39
N VAL A 567 -16.97 3.56 -5.37
CA VAL A 567 -17.35 2.49 -6.31
C VAL A 567 -18.86 2.21 -6.19
N ARG A 568 -19.35 2.04 -4.96
CA ARG A 568 -20.77 1.86 -4.71
C ARG A 568 -21.61 3.02 -5.24
N ALA A 569 -21.20 4.25 -4.94
CA ALA A 569 -21.91 5.45 -5.37
C ALA A 569 -22.04 5.55 -6.90
N ILE A 570 -20.99 5.13 -7.63
CA ILE A 570 -21.02 5.09 -9.10
C ILE A 570 -21.94 3.98 -9.59
N LEU A 571 -21.74 2.74 -9.13
CA LEU A 571 -22.48 1.57 -9.63
C LEU A 571 -23.96 1.56 -9.24
N THR A 572 -24.34 2.22 -8.15
CA THR A 572 -25.75 2.35 -7.72
C THR A 572 -26.39 3.67 -8.13
N ASN A 573 -25.66 4.54 -8.83
CA ASN A 573 -26.09 5.90 -9.17
C ASN A 573 -26.58 6.70 -7.94
N GLN A 574 -25.87 6.56 -6.80
CA GLN A 574 -26.19 7.25 -5.57
C GLN A 574 -26.04 8.77 -5.75
N LYS A 575 -27.00 9.56 -5.26
CA LYS A 575 -26.89 11.03 -5.30
C LYS A 575 -25.66 11.51 -4.53
N LEU A 576 -24.72 12.12 -5.24
CA LEU A 576 -23.52 12.73 -4.67
C LEU A 576 -23.70 14.24 -4.53
N THR A 577 -23.18 14.80 -3.43
CA THR A 577 -23.13 16.24 -3.18
C THR A 577 -21.67 16.69 -3.06
N LYS A 578 -21.42 18.00 -3.28
CA LYS A 578 -20.07 18.56 -3.19
C LYS A 578 -19.42 18.33 -1.80
N ASP A 579 -20.24 18.32 -0.76
CA ASP A 579 -19.85 18.14 0.64
C ASP A 579 -20.16 16.72 1.14
N PHE A 580 -19.94 15.72 0.27
CA PHE A 580 -20.19 14.32 0.59
C PHE A 580 -19.43 13.91 1.86
N LYS A 581 -20.14 13.20 2.74
CA LYS A 581 -19.58 12.57 3.94
C LYS A 581 -19.88 11.09 3.93
N THR A 582 -18.90 10.29 4.30
CA THR A 582 -19.06 8.84 4.43
C THR A 582 -20.13 8.49 5.46
N SER A 583 -21.01 7.55 5.10
CA SER A 583 -22.09 7.09 5.98
C SER A 583 -22.49 5.64 5.74
N TRP A 584 -21.84 4.96 4.80
CA TRP A 584 -22.22 3.60 4.43
C TRP A 584 -21.87 2.59 5.52
N LYS A 585 -22.92 2.01 6.15
CA LYS A 585 -22.82 0.89 7.08
C LYS A 585 -22.98 -0.43 6.32
N PHE A 586 -21.87 -1.00 5.86
CA PHE A 586 -21.84 -2.21 5.03
C PHE A 586 -21.92 -3.52 5.84
N TYR A 587 -21.86 -3.43 7.14
CA TYR A 587 -21.99 -4.57 8.06
C TYR A 587 -23.05 -4.28 9.13
N LYS A 588 -24.00 -5.21 9.32
CA LYS A 588 -25.04 -5.03 10.33
C LYS A 588 -24.50 -5.40 11.71
N LEU A 589 -24.28 -4.40 12.55
CA LEU A 589 -24.10 -4.60 13.97
C LEU A 589 -25.47 -4.64 14.67
N PRO A 590 -25.72 -5.52 15.67
CA PRO A 590 -26.88 -5.38 16.53
C PRO A 590 -26.68 -4.11 17.39
N PHE A 591 -27.63 -3.22 17.35
CA PHE A 591 -27.77 -2.13 18.31
C PHE A 591 -28.68 -2.56 19.46
#